data_7d58d3059945c073a2433ccbb7cfcb83
#
_entry.id   7d58d3059945c073a2433ccbb7cfcb83
#
_cell.length_a   1.000
_cell.length_b   1.000
_cell.length_c   1.000
_cell.angle_alpha   90.00
_cell.angle_beta   90.00
_cell.angle_gamma   90.00
#
_symmetry.space_group_name_H-M   'P 1'
#
loop_
_entity.id
_entity.type
_entity.pdbx_description
1 polymer ?
#
loop_
_entity_poly.entity_id
_entity_poly.type
_entity_poly.pdbx_seq_one_letter_code
_entity_poly.pdbx_strand_id
1 'polypeptide(L)'
;MSIEYLGLSSINGPLVVLEGVKGAAYDEIVEMTVNGNEKRLGRIIEINNDKAVIQVFEGTDSMALRNTHTKLTGKPMEIGVSEAMFGRTFNGIGEPIDGLGSVEAEKTLDVNGKPLNPVTREYPRNYIRTGISAIDGLMTLIRGQKLPIFSGNGLPHDELAAQLVRQSSLGDSDNDDEKFAVVFAAMGVKHDVADFFQRTFAESGVSDHVITFINLANDPVVERLITPKVALTVAEYLAFEKGMHILVILTDMTSFAEAMREVSSSKGEIPSRKGFPGYLYSELATIYERAGIVEGVNGSVTQIPILTMPNDDITHPIPDLTGYITEGQIVLDRDLNGQSIYPPIAVLPSLSRLMKDGIGEDELSDTDKKYLVFGRAFEQMFIGQSVNDNRTIFDTLDIGWNLLGLMPRGELDRIDTKVLDQYYKPTMLDANGDIVPATVED
;
A
#
# COMPACT_ATOMS: atom_id res chain seq x y z
N MET A 1 -25.56 -29.06 13.54
CA MET A 1 -25.39 -30.03 12.42
C MET A 1 -24.98 -29.25 11.20
N SER A 2 -23.81 -29.49 10.68
CA SER A 2 -23.41 -28.89 9.40
C SER A 2 -24.21 -29.55 8.28
N ILE A 3 -24.89 -28.76 7.46
CA ILE A 3 -25.63 -29.27 6.30
C ILE A 3 -24.62 -29.37 5.15
N GLU A 4 -24.57 -30.54 4.53
CA GLU A 4 -23.74 -30.82 3.36
C GLU A 4 -24.62 -30.97 2.13
N TYR A 5 -24.24 -30.31 1.05
CA TYR A 5 -24.94 -30.31 -0.21
C TYR A 5 -24.11 -31.05 -1.26
N LEU A 6 -24.75 -31.90 -2.06
CA LEU A 6 -24.12 -32.63 -3.15
C LEU A 6 -24.51 -32.03 -4.48
N GLY A 7 -23.53 -31.69 -5.28
CA GLY A 7 -23.68 -31.14 -6.61
C GLY A 7 -23.85 -29.64 -6.66
N LEU A 8 -23.60 -29.09 -7.83
CA LEU A 8 -23.71 -27.66 -8.15
C LEU A 8 -24.70 -27.49 -9.31
N SER A 9 -25.40 -26.36 -9.33
CA SER A 9 -26.31 -26.01 -10.43
C SER A 9 -25.56 -25.48 -11.65
N SER A 10 -24.56 -24.64 -11.43
CA SER A 10 -23.74 -24.10 -12.51
C SER A 10 -22.35 -23.69 -12.01
N ILE A 11 -21.41 -23.55 -12.96
CA ILE A 11 -20.06 -23.02 -12.76
C ILE A 11 -19.85 -21.94 -13.81
N ASN A 12 -19.43 -20.71 -13.38
CA ASN A 12 -19.17 -19.59 -14.26
C ASN A 12 -17.95 -18.80 -13.78
N GLY A 13 -16.79 -19.00 -14.43
CA GLY A 13 -15.53 -18.44 -13.96
C GLY A 13 -15.26 -18.86 -12.50
N PRO A 14 -14.90 -17.93 -11.60
CA PRO A 14 -14.62 -18.25 -10.20
C PRO A 14 -15.89 -18.49 -9.35
N LEU A 15 -17.07 -18.51 -9.98
CA LEU A 15 -18.36 -18.58 -9.29
C LEU A 15 -19.02 -19.93 -9.51
N VAL A 16 -19.64 -20.46 -8.46
CA VAL A 16 -20.51 -21.63 -8.53
C VAL A 16 -21.86 -21.32 -7.90
N VAL A 17 -22.90 -21.97 -8.39
CA VAL A 17 -24.26 -21.83 -7.87
C VAL A 17 -24.70 -23.13 -7.22
N LEU A 18 -25.14 -23.02 -5.98
CA LEU A 18 -25.72 -24.08 -5.18
C LEU A 18 -27.22 -23.82 -5.05
N GLU A 19 -28.06 -24.85 -5.33
CA GLU A 19 -29.52 -24.79 -5.20
C GLU A 19 -30.01 -25.60 -3.99
N GLY A 20 -31.22 -25.28 -3.51
CA GLY A 20 -31.83 -25.94 -2.40
C GLY A 20 -31.23 -25.58 -1.04
N VAL A 21 -30.52 -24.45 -0.97
CA VAL A 21 -29.78 -24.03 0.24
C VAL A 21 -30.73 -23.50 1.30
N LYS A 22 -30.55 -23.97 2.52
CA LYS A 22 -31.31 -23.51 3.70
C LYS A 22 -30.38 -22.97 4.77
N GLY A 23 -30.69 -21.78 5.27
CA GLY A 23 -29.97 -21.20 6.40
C GLY A 23 -28.58 -20.65 6.06
N ALA A 24 -28.27 -20.42 4.78
CA ALA A 24 -27.05 -19.75 4.37
C ALA A 24 -27.05 -18.27 4.75
N ALA A 25 -25.90 -17.72 5.10
CA ALA A 25 -25.71 -16.32 5.36
C ALA A 25 -24.83 -15.66 4.29
N TYR A 26 -25.04 -14.37 4.06
CA TYR A 26 -24.14 -13.59 3.21
C TYR A 26 -22.74 -13.52 3.86
N ASP A 27 -21.70 -13.62 3.05
CA ASP A 27 -20.29 -13.63 3.46
C ASP A 27 -19.85 -14.89 4.26
N GLU A 28 -20.73 -15.90 4.34
CA GLU A 28 -20.42 -17.17 4.99
C GLU A 28 -19.42 -17.98 4.16
N ILE A 29 -18.42 -18.55 4.81
CA ILE A 29 -17.49 -19.49 4.19
C ILE A 29 -18.11 -20.87 4.03
N VAL A 30 -17.82 -21.47 2.90
CA VAL A 30 -18.16 -22.86 2.59
C VAL A 30 -16.90 -23.67 2.34
N GLU A 31 -16.88 -24.89 2.84
CA GLU A 31 -15.86 -25.90 2.50
C GLU A 31 -16.37 -26.75 1.34
N MET A 32 -15.62 -26.82 0.27
CA MET A 32 -15.97 -27.60 -0.91
C MET A 32 -14.98 -28.74 -1.07
N THR A 33 -15.49 -29.97 -1.25
CA THR A 33 -14.66 -31.13 -1.58
C THR A 33 -14.86 -31.47 -3.04
N VAL A 34 -13.77 -31.38 -3.79
CA VAL A 34 -13.71 -31.59 -5.24
C VAL A 34 -12.99 -32.92 -5.52
N ASN A 35 -13.51 -33.70 -6.45
CA ASN A 35 -12.93 -34.99 -6.87
C ASN A 35 -12.62 -35.95 -5.71
N GLY A 36 -13.37 -35.87 -4.62
CA GLY A 36 -13.29 -36.76 -3.47
C GLY A 36 -12.26 -36.45 -2.39
N ASN A 37 -11.21 -35.68 -2.69
CA ASN A 37 -10.13 -35.39 -1.72
C ASN A 37 -9.62 -33.93 -1.71
N GLU A 38 -9.81 -33.18 -2.76
CA GLU A 38 -9.34 -31.80 -2.85
C GLU A 38 -10.30 -30.87 -2.12
N LYS A 39 -9.80 -30.14 -1.15
CA LYS A 39 -10.58 -29.15 -0.42
C LYS A 39 -10.36 -27.77 -1.03
N ARG A 40 -11.43 -27.03 -1.19
CA ARG A 40 -11.43 -25.63 -1.60
C ARG A 40 -12.34 -24.82 -0.68
N LEU A 41 -12.00 -23.58 -0.49
CA LEU A 41 -12.82 -22.64 0.25
C LEU A 41 -13.60 -21.75 -0.71
N GLY A 42 -14.81 -21.39 -0.33
CA GLY A 42 -15.61 -20.42 -1.04
C GLY A 42 -16.34 -19.52 -0.08
N ARG A 43 -16.82 -18.40 -0.59
CA ARG A 43 -17.60 -17.41 0.14
C ARG A 43 -18.94 -17.20 -0.53
N ILE A 44 -20.02 -17.18 0.23
CA ILE A 44 -21.36 -16.85 -0.26
C ILE A 44 -21.44 -15.34 -0.51
N ILE A 45 -21.64 -14.96 -1.77
CA ILE A 45 -21.68 -13.55 -2.20
C ILE A 45 -23.07 -13.08 -2.61
N GLU A 46 -23.99 -14.00 -2.80
CA GLU A 46 -25.38 -13.71 -3.13
C GLU A 46 -26.28 -14.85 -2.66
N ILE A 47 -27.45 -14.49 -2.14
CA ILE A 47 -28.50 -15.46 -1.78
C ILE A 47 -29.80 -14.98 -2.44
N ASN A 48 -30.38 -15.86 -3.26
CA ASN A 48 -31.61 -15.58 -3.96
C ASN A 48 -32.60 -16.75 -3.78
N ASN A 49 -33.53 -16.60 -2.86
CA ASN A 49 -34.43 -17.65 -2.38
C ASN A 49 -33.67 -18.85 -1.81
N ASP A 50 -33.65 -19.98 -2.53
CA ASP A 50 -32.94 -21.20 -2.18
C ASP A 50 -31.64 -21.42 -2.95
N LYS A 51 -31.19 -20.39 -3.69
CA LYS A 51 -29.93 -20.42 -4.44
C LYS A 51 -28.88 -19.55 -3.75
N ALA A 52 -27.69 -20.12 -3.59
CA ALA A 52 -26.51 -19.38 -3.13
C ALA A 52 -25.47 -19.31 -4.25
N VAL A 53 -24.96 -18.12 -4.55
CA VAL A 53 -23.80 -17.93 -5.41
C VAL A 53 -22.56 -17.89 -4.51
N ILE A 54 -21.64 -18.79 -4.80
CA ILE A 54 -20.41 -18.99 -4.04
C ILE A 54 -19.23 -18.59 -4.91
N GLN A 55 -18.38 -17.75 -4.39
CA GLN A 55 -17.12 -17.36 -4.96
C GLN A 55 -16.02 -18.28 -4.42
N VAL A 56 -15.38 -19.07 -5.28
CA VAL A 56 -14.36 -20.05 -4.89
C VAL A 56 -12.98 -19.40 -4.89
N PHE A 57 -12.23 -19.54 -3.79
CA PHE A 57 -10.95 -18.83 -3.61
C PHE A 57 -9.84 -19.43 -4.48
N GLU A 58 -9.70 -20.73 -4.49
CA GLU A 58 -8.67 -21.44 -5.25
C GLU A 58 -9.08 -21.71 -6.71
N GLY A 59 -10.16 -21.07 -7.18
CA GLY A 59 -10.67 -21.23 -8.54
C GLY A 59 -11.59 -22.46 -8.70
N THR A 60 -12.15 -22.59 -9.90
CA THR A 60 -13.15 -23.63 -10.23
C THR A 60 -12.63 -24.69 -11.19
N ASP A 61 -11.33 -24.68 -11.48
CA ASP A 61 -10.71 -25.65 -12.39
C ASP A 61 -10.94 -27.09 -11.90
N SER A 62 -11.26 -27.97 -12.81
CA SER A 62 -11.53 -29.40 -12.52
C SER A 62 -12.73 -29.68 -11.60
N MET A 63 -13.55 -28.67 -11.25
CA MET A 63 -14.79 -28.89 -10.50
C MET A 63 -15.86 -29.54 -11.37
N ALA A 64 -16.55 -30.50 -10.80
CA ALA A 64 -17.64 -31.22 -11.49
C ALA A 64 -19.00 -30.88 -10.87
N LEU A 65 -20.01 -30.60 -11.70
CA LEU A 65 -21.37 -30.27 -11.24
C LEU A 65 -21.98 -31.33 -10.31
N ARG A 66 -21.68 -32.60 -10.52
CA ARG A 66 -22.33 -33.69 -9.80
C ARG A 66 -21.58 -34.20 -8.58
N ASN A 67 -20.27 -34.03 -8.52
CA ASN A 67 -19.40 -34.67 -7.53
C ASN A 67 -18.73 -33.67 -6.56
N THR A 68 -19.18 -32.44 -6.55
CA THR A 68 -18.70 -31.44 -5.60
C THR A 68 -19.59 -31.48 -4.36
N HIS A 69 -18.98 -31.65 -3.20
CA HIS A 69 -19.64 -31.58 -1.91
C HIS A 69 -19.39 -30.19 -1.30
N THR A 70 -20.45 -29.55 -0.86
CA THR A 70 -20.38 -28.19 -0.26
C THR A 70 -20.95 -28.22 1.15
N LYS A 71 -20.14 -27.78 2.11
CA LYS A 71 -20.51 -27.70 3.53
C LYS A 71 -20.50 -26.26 3.98
N LEU A 72 -21.61 -25.79 4.54
CA LEU A 72 -21.73 -24.47 5.16
C LEU A 72 -21.03 -24.47 6.52
N THR A 73 -20.22 -23.42 6.79
CA THR A 73 -19.47 -23.31 8.05
C THR A 73 -20.21 -22.53 9.13
N GLY A 74 -21.19 -21.70 8.74
CA GLY A 74 -21.90 -20.78 9.63
C GLY A 74 -21.09 -19.58 10.07
N LYS A 75 -19.93 -19.31 9.43
CA LYS A 75 -18.99 -18.25 9.82
C LYS A 75 -18.44 -17.52 8.61
N PRO A 76 -18.10 -16.22 8.76
CA PRO A 76 -17.31 -15.50 7.74
C PRO A 76 -15.90 -16.06 7.68
N MET A 77 -15.07 -15.53 6.77
CA MET A 77 -13.66 -15.91 6.70
C MET A 77 -12.91 -15.38 7.91
N GLU A 78 -12.24 -16.28 8.60
CA GLU A 78 -11.43 -16.00 9.78
C GLU A 78 -9.96 -16.35 9.49
N ILE A 79 -9.04 -15.59 10.09
CA ILE A 79 -7.60 -15.90 10.09
C ILE A 79 -7.10 -16.06 11.53
N GLY A 80 -6.22 -17.03 11.74
CA GLY A 80 -5.44 -17.16 12.98
C GLY A 80 -4.34 -16.10 13.00
N VAL A 81 -4.25 -15.34 14.09
CA VAL A 81 -3.26 -14.26 14.28
C VAL A 81 -2.38 -14.55 15.50
N SER A 82 -1.11 -14.20 15.40
CA SER A 82 -0.11 -14.41 16.46
C SER A 82 1.12 -13.57 16.19
N GLU A 83 1.88 -13.20 17.23
CA GLU A 83 3.22 -12.61 17.06
C GLU A 83 4.23 -13.60 16.42
N ALA A 84 3.96 -14.90 16.45
CA ALA A 84 4.77 -15.90 15.76
C ALA A 84 4.69 -15.83 14.21
N MET A 85 3.86 -14.94 13.67
CA MET A 85 3.83 -14.64 12.23
C MET A 85 5.00 -13.77 11.75
N PHE A 86 5.74 -13.13 12.65
CA PHE A 86 6.93 -12.37 12.25
C PHE A 86 7.97 -13.26 11.59
N GLY A 87 8.59 -12.76 10.55
CA GLY A 87 9.57 -13.49 9.74
C GLY A 87 8.99 -14.50 8.78
N ARG A 88 7.67 -14.67 8.76
CA ARG A 88 6.99 -15.70 7.98
C ARG A 88 6.41 -15.12 6.67
N THR A 89 6.29 -16.01 5.69
CA THR A 89 5.66 -15.71 4.39
C THR A 89 4.42 -16.56 4.19
N PHE A 90 3.33 -15.92 3.82
CA PHE A 90 2.01 -16.51 3.63
C PHE A 90 1.49 -16.26 2.21
N ASN A 91 0.59 -17.14 1.75
CA ASN A 91 -0.21 -16.89 0.55
C ASN A 91 -1.31 -15.82 0.82
N GLY A 92 -2.09 -15.49 -0.18
CA GLY A 92 -3.12 -14.45 -0.08
C GLY A 92 -4.27 -14.75 0.87
N ILE A 93 -4.48 -15.99 1.28
CA ILE A 93 -5.49 -16.40 2.27
C ILE A 93 -4.90 -16.66 3.67
N GLY A 94 -3.60 -16.43 3.86
CA GLY A 94 -2.94 -16.53 5.15
C GLY A 94 -2.37 -17.91 5.47
N GLU A 95 -2.21 -18.81 4.49
CA GLU A 95 -1.53 -20.08 4.69
C GLU A 95 -0.01 -19.91 4.51
N PRO A 96 0.83 -20.50 5.39
CA PRO A 96 2.29 -20.40 5.26
C PRO A 96 2.81 -21.06 3.96
N ILE A 97 3.69 -20.36 3.24
CA ILE A 97 4.32 -20.85 2.02
C ILE A 97 5.85 -20.92 2.11
N ASP A 98 6.41 -20.62 3.27
CA ASP A 98 7.86 -20.62 3.53
C ASP A 98 8.44 -21.99 3.90
N GLY A 99 7.62 -23.03 3.94
CA GLY A 99 8.05 -24.39 4.28
C GLY A 99 8.30 -24.66 5.79
N LEU A 100 8.02 -23.67 6.65
CA LEU A 100 8.26 -23.81 8.10
C LEU A 100 7.06 -24.38 8.87
N GLY A 101 5.99 -24.79 8.17
CA GLY A 101 4.78 -25.35 8.77
C GLY A 101 3.80 -24.30 9.29
N SER A 102 2.72 -24.77 9.92
CA SER A 102 1.65 -23.91 10.44
C SER A 102 2.12 -23.05 11.59
N VAL A 103 1.56 -21.84 11.70
CA VAL A 103 1.74 -20.94 12.86
C VAL A 103 0.63 -21.20 13.87
N GLU A 104 0.99 -21.34 15.14
CA GLU A 104 0.01 -21.44 16.21
C GLU A 104 -0.68 -20.09 16.42
N ALA A 105 -1.99 -20.09 16.27
CA ALA A 105 -2.79 -18.88 16.41
C ALA A 105 -3.06 -18.57 17.90
N GLU A 106 -2.77 -17.36 18.33
CA GLU A 106 -3.17 -16.86 19.65
C GLU A 106 -4.67 -16.51 19.66
N LYS A 107 -5.17 -16.06 18.52
CA LYS A 107 -6.56 -15.66 18.33
C LYS A 107 -7.01 -15.88 16.88
N THR A 108 -8.29 -16.07 16.67
CA THR A 108 -8.91 -16.14 15.35
C THR A 108 -9.81 -14.92 15.14
N LEU A 109 -9.63 -14.20 14.05
CA LEU A 109 -10.32 -12.95 13.74
C LEU A 109 -10.94 -12.98 12.34
N ASP A 110 -12.10 -12.32 12.21
CA ASP A 110 -12.78 -12.08 10.94
C ASP A 110 -11.92 -11.17 10.04
N VAL A 111 -11.65 -11.60 8.80
CA VAL A 111 -10.81 -10.84 7.86
C VAL A 111 -11.46 -9.53 7.38
N ASN A 112 -12.77 -9.37 7.52
CA ASN A 112 -13.43 -8.12 7.19
C ASN A 112 -13.09 -6.99 8.20
N GLY A 113 -12.51 -7.35 9.34
CA GLY A 113 -12.11 -6.42 10.38
C GLY A 113 -13.31 -5.80 11.09
N LYS A 114 -13.01 -4.90 12.00
CA LYS A 114 -14.03 -4.09 12.68
C LYS A 114 -13.89 -2.65 12.20
N PRO A 115 -14.97 -1.99 11.77
CA PRO A 115 -14.90 -0.58 11.42
C PRO A 115 -14.45 0.22 12.63
N LEU A 116 -13.41 1.05 12.43
CA LEU A 116 -12.96 1.98 13.47
C LEU A 116 -14.04 3.04 13.69
N ASN A 117 -14.48 3.18 14.93
CA ASN A 117 -15.44 4.22 15.28
C ASN A 117 -14.80 5.60 15.05
N PRO A 118 -15.37 6.46 14.21
CA PRO A 118 -14.81 7.78 13.94
C PRO A 118 -14.62 8.65 15.19
N VAL A 119 -15.48 8.48 16.20
CA VAL A 119 -15.42 9.24 17.46
C VAL A 119 -14.23 8.84 18.34
N THR A 120 -13.74 7.59 18.22
CA THR A 120 -12.60 7.09 18.98
C THR A 120 -11.28 7.21 18.21
N ARG A 121 -11.27 7.81 17.03
CA ARG A 121 -10.03 8.09 16.29
C ARG A 121 -9.30 9.27 16.92
N GLU A 122 -8.03 9.07 17.21
CA GLU A 122 -7.14 10.16 17.59
C GLU A 122 -6.56 10.85 16.35
N TYR A 123 -6.33 12.15 16.48
CA TYR A 123 -5.64 12.92 15.43
C TYR A 123 -4.15 12.56 15.44
N PRO A 124 -3.58 12.11 14.31
CA PRO A 124 -2.19 11.68 14.24
C PRO A 124 -1.23 12.87 14.45
N ARG A 125 -0.15 12.65 15.20
CA ARG A 125 0.84 13.69 15.54
C ARG A 125 2.28 13.25 15.26
N ASN A 126 2.57 11.96 15.44
CA ASN A 126 3.92 11.44 15.32
C ASN A 126 4.14 10.87 13.92
N TYR A 127 5.34 11.07 13.37
CA TYR A 127 5.67 10.59 12.03
C TYR A 127 6.35 9.21 12.07
N ILE A 128 6.33 8.54 10.91
CA ILE A 128 7.17 7.39 10.59
C ILE A 128 8.31 7.91 9.73
N ARG A 129 9.53 7.70 10.18
CA ARG A 129 10.72 8.01 9.40
C ARG A 129 10.85 6.96 8.30
N THR A 130 10.95 7.41 7.05
CA THR A 130 11.16 6.54 5.89
C THR A 130 12.60 6.54 5.42
N GLY A 131 13.42 7.51 5.84
CA GLY A 131 14.79 7.71 5.37
C GLY A 131 14.88 8.22 3.93
N ILE A 132 13.75 8.68 3.38
CA ILE A 132 13.64 9.24 2.03
C ILE A 132 13.31 10.73 2.16
N SER A 133 14.25 11.60 1.76
CA SER A 133 14.14 13.04 1.95
C SER A 133 12.87 13.63 1.36
N ALA A 134 12.46 13.18 0.17
CA ALA A 134 11.24 13.64 -0.48
C ALA A 134 9.98 13.32 0.32
N ILE A 135 9.95 12.20 1.04
CA ILE A 135 8.83 11.79 1.89
C ILE A 135 8.94 12.50 3.24
N ASP A 136 10.05 12.31 3.94
CA ASP A 136 10.20 12.79 5.32
C ASP A 136 10.18 14.33 5.41
N GLY A 137 10.75 15.02 4.41
CA GLY A 137 10.86 16.48 4.39
C GLY A 137 9.66 17.21 3.81
N LEU A 138 8.87 16.61 2.90
CA LEU A 138 7.84 17.33 2.17
C LEU A 138 6.43 16.79 2.37
N MET A 139 6.25 15.47 2.45
CA MET A 139 4.95 14.82 2.54
C MET A 139 4.67 14.27 3.92
N THR A 140 5.71 13.93 4.64
CA THR A 140 5.73 13.40 6.01
C THR A 140 4.70 12.31 6.26
N LEU A 141 5.14 11.06 6.34
CA LEU A 141 4.25 9.94 6.67
C LEU A 141 3.92 9.97 8.15
N ILE A 142 2.67 10.22 8.50
CA ILE A 142 2.23 10.32 9.89
C ILE A 142 1.60 8.99 10.33
N ARG A 143 1.82 8.58 11.59
CA ARG A 143 1.25 7.35 12.16
C ARG A 143 -0.27 7.37 12.05
N GLY A 144 -0.87 6.30 11.58
CA GLY A 144 -2.32 6.20 11.35
C GLY A 144 -2.82 6.80 10.05
N GLN A 145 -1.94 7.36 9.22
CA GLN A 145 -2.26 7.94 7.91
C GLN A 145 -2.32 6.87 6.81
N LYS A 146 -2.99 7.18 5.74
CA LYS A 146 -3.00 6.45 4.47
C LYS A 146 -2.40 7.33 3.37
N LEU A 147 -1.17 7.03 2.96
CA LEU A 147 -0.42 7.80 1.96
C LEU A 147 -0.09 6.91 0.75
N PRO A 148 -0.88 6.96 -0.34
CA PRO A 148 -0.66 6.11 -1.49
C PRO A 148 0.51 6.56 -2.36
N ILE A 149 1.13 5.60 -3.05
CA ILE A 149 2.11 5.83 -4.10
C ILE A 149 1.45 5.54 -5.45
N PHE A 150 1.37 6.56 -6.29
CA PHE A 150 0.91 6.48 -7.67
C PHE A 150 2.11 6.30 -8.58
N SER A 151 2.25 5.09 -9.11
CA SER A 151 3.33 4.72 -10.02
C SER A 151 2.83 4.56 -11.46
N GLY A 152 3.74 4.38 -12.37
CA GLY A 152 3.49 3.97 -13.75
C GLY A 152 4.16 2.63 -14.06
N ASN A 153 3.72 1.96 -15.10
CA ASN A 153 4.32 0.69 -15.51
C ASN A 153 5.81 0.88 -15.85
N GLY A 154 6.69 0.08 -15.24
CA GLY A 154 8.13 0.14 -15.41
C GLY A 154 8.84 1.24 -14.62
N LEU A 155 8.15 1.95 -13.72
CA LEU A 155 8.78 2.80 -12.72
C LEU A 155 9.23 1.98 -11.50
N PRO A 156 10.24 2.42 -10.73
CA PRO A 156 10.89 1.63 -9.68
C PRO A 156 10.09 1.63 -8.35
N HIS A 157 8.78 1.30 -8.42
CA HIS A 157 7.93 1.26 -7.23
C HIS A 157 8.17 0.03 -6.36
N ASP A 158 8.63 -1.07 -6.94
CA ASP A 158 9.00 -2.27 -6.18
C ASP A 158 10.27 -2.02 -5.35
N GLU A 159 11.28 -1.38 -5.93
CA GLU A 159 12.49 -0.96 -5.24
C GLU A 159 12.18 0.04 -4.12
N LEU A 160 11.28 0.99 -4.39
CA LEU A 160 10.83 1.96 -3.39
C LEU A 160 10.06 1.28 -2.25
N ALA A 161 9.17 0.34 -2.56
CA ALA A 161 8.45 -0.46 -1.57
C ALA A 161 9.42 -1.26 -0.69
N ALA A 162 10.39 -1.94 -1.30
CA ALA A 162 11.41 -2.70 -0.59
C ALA A 162 12.31 -1.81 0.29
N GLN A 163 12.65 -0.61 -0.17
CA GLN A 163 13.39 0.37 0.60
C GLN A 163 12.59 0.85 1.82
N LEU A 164 11.30 1.15 1.66
CA LEU A 164 10.41 1.52 2.76
C LEU A 164 10.31 0.42 3.81
N VAL A 165 10.13 -0.85 3.41
CA VAL A 165 10.12 -1.99 4.35
C VAL A 165 11.41 -2.06 5.13
N ARG A 166 12.54 -1.90 4.46
CA ARG A 166 13.87 -2.12 5.02
C ARG A 166 14.30 -1.05 6.02
N GLN A 167 13.90 0.21 5.80
CA GLN A 167 14.49 1.33 6.54
C GLN A 167 13.50 2.18 7.33
N SER A 168 12.18 1.95 7.20
CA SER A 168 11.19 2.69 7.98
C SER A 168 11.30 2.38 9.48
N SER A 169 11.10 3.41 10.30
CA SER A 169 11.17 3.35 11.76
C SER A 169 10.31 4.42 12.41
N LEU A 170 10.20 4.40 13.73
CA LEU A 170 9.43 5.40 14.49
C LEU A 170 10.12 6.76 14.63
N GLY A 171 11.29 6.93 14.02
CA GLY A 171 12.11 8.12 14.21
C GLY A 171 12.78 8.16 15.60
N ASP A 172 13.29 9.33 15.98
CA ASP A 172 13.89 9.53 17.30
C ASP A 172 12.76 9.76 18.33
N SER A 173 11.97 8.72 18.62
CA SER A 173 11.04 8.79 19.75
C SER A 173 11.84 8.53 21.02
N ASP A 174 11.70 9.42 22.02
CA ASP A 174 12.31 9.28 23.35
C ASP A 174 11.78 8.04 24.13
N ASN A 175 11.01 7.18 23.49
CA ASN A 175 10.30 6.09 24.12
C ASN A 175 10.81 4.73 23.56
N ASP A 176 11.84 4.19 24.19
CA ASP A 176 12.43 2.88 23.88
C ASP A 176 11.42 1.70 23.97
N ASP A 177 10.24 1.93 24.55
CA ASP A 177 9.20 0.93 24.71
C ASP A 177 8.25 0.79 23.50
N GLU A 178 8.28 1.71 22.54
CA GLU A 178 7.43 1.65 21.36
C GLU A 178 7.93 0.61 20.35
N LYS A 179 7.06 -0.32 19.96
CA LYS A 179 7.38 -1.38 18.99
C LYS A 179 6.89 -1.00 17.59
N PHE A 180 7.75 -1.19 16.60
CA PHE A 180 7.45 -0.97 15.19
C PHE A 180 7.59 -2.26 14.39
N ALA A 181 6.69 -2.48 13.44
CA ALA A 181 6.78 -3.58 12.50
C ALA A 181 6.09 -3.26 11.17
N VAL A 182 6.35 -4.09 10.18
CA VAL A 182 5.79 -3.94 8.82
C VAL A 182 4.97 -5.17 8.47
N VAL A 183 3.80 -4.94 7.89
CA VAL A 183 3.02 -5.96 7.20
C VAL A 183 3.06 -5.62 5.71
N PHE A 184 3.64 -6.51 4.93
CA PHE A 184 3.79 -6.36 3.49
C PHE A 184 2.85 -7.31 2.76
N ALA A 185 2.05 -6.81 1.83
CA ALA A 185 1.17 -7.63 1.02
C ALA A 185 1.33 -7.29 -0.47
N ALA A 186 1.72 -8.31 -1.25
CA ALA A 186 1.86 -8.23 -2.69
C ALA A 186 0.68 -8.96 -3.37
N MET A 187 -0.01 -8.27 -4.27
CA MET A 187 -1.22 -8.73 -4.92
C MET A 187 -1.03 -8.79 -6.44
N GLY A 188 -1.12 -9.98 -7.00
CA GLY A 188 -1.02 -10.20 -8.45
C GLY A 188 0.37 -9.90 -9.01
N VAL A 189 1.42 -10.09 -8.20
CA VAL A 189 2.80 -9.86 -8.62
C VAL A 189 3.36 -11.03 -9.40
N LYS A 190 4.35 -10.76 -10.26
CA LYS A 190 5.07 -11.80 -10.97
C LYS A 190 6.01 -12.57 -10.04
N HIS A 191 6.42 -13.77 -10.42
CA HIS A 191 7.34 -14.59 -9.63
C HIS A 191 8.69 -13.90 -9.38
N ASP A 192 9.24 -13.22 -10.37
CA ASP A 192 10.51 -12.48 -10.25
C ASP A 192 10.42 -11.32 -9.24
N VAL A 193 9.28 -10.63 -9.21
CA VAL A 193 9.00 -9.56 -8.23
C VAL A 193 8.81 -10.14 -6.82
N ALA A 194 8.10 -11.26 -6.69
CA ALA A 194 7.95 -11.95 -5.40
C ALA A 194 9.31 -12.42 -4.85
N ASP A 195 10.13 -13.04 -5.70
CA ASP A 195 11.49 -13.45 -5.36
C ASP A 195 12.38 -12.26 -4.96
N PHE A 196 12.24 -11.13 -5.67
CA PHE A 196 12.95 -9.90 -5.33
C PHE A 196 12.64 -9.43 -3.92
N PHE A 197 11.36 -9.36 -3.54
CA PHE A 197 10.97 -8.95 -2.19
C PHE A 197 11.47 -9.91 -1.12
N GLN A 198 11.27 -11.22 -1.31
CA GLN A 198 11.71 -12.24 -0.35
C GLN A 198 13.22 -12.19 -0.11
N ARG A 199 14.01 -12.09 -1.19
CA ARG A 199 15.49 -11.99 -1.07
C ARG A 199 15.90 -10.69 -0.38
N THR A 200 15.31 -9.56 -0.79
CA THR A 200 15.65 -8.26 -0.21
C THR A 200 15.37 -8.22 1.29
N PHE A 201 14.25 -8.78 1.74
CA PHE A 201 13.91 -8.81 3.18
C PHE A 201 14.84 -9.77 3.95
N ALA A 202 15.16 -10.93 3.38
CA ALA A 202 16.08 -11.89 4.00
C ALA A 202 17.51 -11.33 4.10
N GLU A 203 18.04 -10.72 3.03
CA GLU A 203 19.40 -10.19 2.97
C GLU A 203 19.61 -8.95 3.83
N SER A 204 18.57 -8.13 3.99
CA SER A 204 18.63 -6.90 4.80
C SER A 204 18.50 -7.13 6.30
N GLY A 205 18.20 -8.36 6.73
CA GLY A 205 18.06 -8.69 8.16
C GLY A 205 16.83 -8.09 8.85
N VAL A 206 15.84 -7.62 8.09
CA VAL A 206 14.59 -7.05 8.66
C VAL A 206 13.49 -8.08 8.84
N SER A 207 13.72 -9.33 8.45
CA SER A 207 12.70 -10.40 8.49
C SER A 207 12.00 -10.52 9.84
N ASP A 208 12.71 -10.35 10.96
CA ASP A 208 12.14 -10.47 12.31
C ASP A 208 11.07 -9.40 12.64
N HIS A 209 10.93 -8.37 11.82
CA HIS A 209 9.96 -7.29 11.99
C HIS A 209 8.98 -7.18 10.83
N VAL A 210 8.99 -8.16 9.90
CA VAL A 210 8.15 -8.14 8.71
C VAL A 210 7.28 -9.40 8.66
N ILE A 211 6.01 -9.21 8.35
CA ILE A 211 5.09 -10.29 7.97
C ILE A 211 4.75 -10.10 6.50
N THR A 212 4.91 -11.15 5.68
CA THR A 212 4.77 -11.05 4.23
C THR A 212 3.62 -11.91 3.73
N PHE A 213 2.72 -11.31 2.94
CA PHE A 213 1.66 -11.98 2.21
C PHE A 213 1.91 -11.84 0.71
N ILE A 214 1.85 -12.95 -0.03
CA ILE A 214 2.11 -12.96 -1.48
C ILE A 214 0.97 -13.67 -2.19
N ASN A 215 0.33 -12.96 -3.11
CA ASN A 215 -0.53 -13.50 -4.13
C ASN A 215 0.15 -13.25 -5.49
N LEU A 216 0.44 -14.32 -6.21
CA LEU A 216 1.09 -14.26 -7.52
C LEU A 216 0.10 -13.92 -8.63
N ALA A 217 0.61 -13.49 -9.78
CA ALA A 217 -0.21 -13.16 -10.95
C ALA A 217 -1.02 -14.35 -11.50
N ASN A 218 -0.50 -15.57 -11.32
CA ASN A 218 -1.16 -16.82 -11.73
C ASN A 218 -1.99 -17.46 -10.62
N ASP A 219 -1.98 -16.90 -9.40
CA ASP A 219 -2.86 -17.37 -8.33
C ASP A 219 -4.32 -16.95 -8.59
N PRO A 220 -5.28 -17.63 -7.97
CA PRO A 220 -6.69 -17.35 -8.16
C PRO A 220 -7.06 -15.89 -7.88
N VAL A 221 -7.88 -15.34 -8.75
CA VAL A 221 -8.32 -13.94 -8.72
C VAL A 221 -9.03 -13.57 -7.42
N VAL A 222 -9.75 -14.52 -6.84
CA VAL A 222 -10.51 -14.28 -5.61
C VAL A 222 -9.61 -14.18 -4.39
N GLU A 223 -8.55 -14.97 -4.35
CA GLU A 223 -7.52 -14.88 -3.32
C GLU A 223 -6.93 -13.47 -3.29
N ARG A 224 -6.69 -12.86 -4.46
CA ARG A 224 -6.20 -11.48 -4.58
C ARG A 224 -7.10 -10.44 -3.91
N LEU A 225 -8.42 -10.64 -3.94
CA LEU A 225 -9.38 -9.75 -3.28
C LEU A 225 -9.36 -9.87 -1.75
N ILE A 226 -8.90 -10.98 -1.24
CA ILE A 226 -8.85 -11.28 0.19
C ILE A 226 -7.51 -10.88 0.80
N THR A 227 -6.44 -10.98 0.05
CA THR A 227 -5.06 -10.70 0.50
C THR A 227 -4.93 -9.40 1.32
N PRO A 228 -5.41 -8.22 0.89
CA PRO A 228 -5.29 -7.01 1.68
C PRO A 228 -6.12 -7.05 2.97
N LYS A 229 -7.25 -7.75 2.97
CA LYS A 229 -8.09 -7.91 4.16
C LYS A 229 -7.40 -8.77 5.22
N VAL A 230 -6.78 -9.86 4.81
CA VAL A 230 -5.96 -10.73 5.68
C VAL A 230 -4.79 -9.97 6.28
N ALA A 231 -4.02 -9.27 5.45
CA ALA A 231 -2.88 -8.47 5.89
C ALA A 231 -3.28 -7.40 6.91
N LEU A 232 -4.37 -6.68 6.65
CA LEU A 232 -4.87 -5.65 7.54
C LEU A 232 -5.43 -6.22 8.85
N THR A 233 -6.03 -7.41 8.85
CA THR A 233 -6.51 -8.07 10.07
C THR A 233 -5.34 -8.43 10.99
N VAL A 234 -4.25 -8.92 10.44
CA VAL A 234 -3.02 -9.18 11.20
C VAL A 234 -2.43 -7.86 11.72
N ALA A 235 -2.39 -6.81 10.89
CA ALA A 235 -1.89 -5.49 11.29
C ALA A 235 -2.74 -4.89 12.43
N GLU A 236 -4.07 -4.97 12.35
CA GLU A 236 -4.98 -4.51 13.39
C GLU A 236 -4.80 -5.25 14.71
N TYR A 237 -4.61 -6.56 14.66
CA TYR A 237 -4.32 -7.35 15.87
C TYR A 237 -3.02 -6.89 16.55
N LEU A 238 -1.95 -6.76 15.78
CA LEU A 238 -0.65 -6.31 16.30
C LEU A 238 -0.71 -4.86 16.81
N ALA A 239 -1.44 -3.99 16.12
CA ALA A 239 -1.57 -2.60 16.51
C ALA A 239 -2.48 -2.42 17.75
N PHE A 240 -3.70 -2.93 17.69
CA PHE A 240 -4.72 -2.58 18.67
C PHE A 240 -4.80 -3.54 19.87
N GLU A 241 -4.27 -4.76 19.76
CA GLU A 241 -4.22 -5.71 20.88
C GLU A 241 -2.81 -5.86 21.47
N LYS A 242 -1.75 -5.69 20.65
CA LYS A 242 -0.36 -5.78 21.11
C LYS A 242 0.32 -4.41 21.30
N GLY A 243 -0.35 -3.32 20.93
CA GLY A 243 0.13 -1.96 21.13
C GLY A 243 1.30 -1.56 20.24
N MET A 244 1.43 -2.16 19.04
CA MET A 244 2.52 -1.91 18.10
C MET A 244 2.15 -0.86 17.07
N HIS A 245 3.13 -0.12 16.55
CA HIS A 245 2.96 0.74 15.39
C HIS A 245 3.24 -0.05 14.12
N ILE A 246 2.22 -0.31 13.31
CA ILE A 246 2.31 -1.15 12.13
C ILE A 246 2.24 -0.30 10.88
N LEU A 247 3.25 -0.43 10.02
CA LEU A 247 3.24 0.07 8.65
C LEU A 247 2.78 -1.05 7.72
N VAL A 248 1.66 -0.83 7.03
CA VAL A 248 1.13 -1.78 6.04
C VAL A 248 1.44 -1.27 4.64
N ILE A 249 2.15 -2.06 3.85
CA ILE A 249 2.43 -1.77 2.44
C ILE A 249 1.63 -2.74 1.58
N LEU A 250 0.76 -2.19 0.72
CA LEU A 250 -0.11 -2.95 -0.16
C LEU A 250 0.27 -2.69 -1.63
N THR A 251 0.84 -3.67 -2.32
CA THR A 251 1.22 -3.57 -3.74
C THR A 251 0.72 -4.78 -4.52
N ASP A 252 0.07 -4.70 -5.67
CA ASP A 252 -0.39 -3.54 -6.40
C ASP A 252 -1.91 -3.41 -6.30
N MET A 253 -2.40 -2.25 -5.88
CA MET A 253 -3.83 -2.01 -5.73
C MET A 253 -4.56 -1.93 -7.08
N THR A 254 -3.83 -1.73 -8.18
CA THR A 254 -4.38 -1.85 -9.54
C THR A 254 -4.72 -3.31 -9.85
N SER A 255 -3.85 -4.26 -9.48
CA SER A 255 -4.13 -5.68 -9.62
C SER A 255 -5.34 -6.12 -8.78
N PHE A 256 -5.49 -5.57 -7.58
CA PHE A 256 -6.68 -5.77 -6.75
C PHE A 256 -7.96 -5.27 -7.44
N ALA A 257 -7.95 -4.06 -7.98
CA ALA A 257 -9.11 -3.49 -8.68
C ALA A 257 -9.45 -4.25 -9.96
N GLU A 258 -8.43 -4.70 -10.72
CA GLU A 258 -8.63 -5.53 -11.90
C GLU A 258 -9.25 -6.91 -11.56
N ALA A 259 -8.82 -7.53 -10.45
CA ALA A 259 -9.44 -8.74 -9.93
C ALA A 259 -10.94 -8.53 -9.62
N MET A 260 -11.27 -7.39 -9.04
CA MET A 260 -12.67 -7.01 -8.77
C MET A 260 -13.47 -6.83 -10.06
N ARG A 261 -12.88 -6.20 -11.09
CA ARG A 261 -13.51 -6.06 -12.41
C ARG A 261 -13.78 -7.42 -13.04
N GLU A 262 -12.84 -8.36 -12.97
CA GLU A 262 -12.99 -9.73 -13.50
C GLU A 262 -14.13 -10.47 -12.81
N VAL A 263 -14.18 -10.44 -11.48
CA VAL A 263 -15.25 -11.08 -10.71
C VAL A 263 -16.60 -10.45 -10.97
N SER A 264 -16.70 -9.12 -11.02
CA SER A 264 -17.93 -8.40 -11.36
C SER A 264 -18.43 -8.77 -12.77
N SER A 265 -17.52 -8.85 -13.74
CA SER A 265 -17.84 -9.30 -15.09
C SER A 265 -18.36 -10.73 -15.13
N SER A 266 -17.78 -11.64 -14.34
CA SER A 266 -18.22 -13.03 -14.25
C SER A 266 -19.62 -13.18 -13.62
N LYS A 267 -20.01 -12.24 -12.75
CA LYS A 267 -21.37 -12.14 -12.21
C LYS A 267 -22.38 -11.58 -13.22
N GLY A 268 -21.93 -10.97 -14.32
CA GLY A 268 -22.79 -10.27 -15.26
C GLY A 268 -23.31 -8.92 -14.70
N GLU A 269 -22.62 -8.31 -13.76
CA GLU A 269 -22.97 -6.99 -13.22
C GLU A 269 -22.82 -5.90 -14.29
N ILE A 270 -23.68 -4.87 -14.21
CA ILE A 270 -23.60 -3.74 -15.13
C ILE A 270 -22.34 -2.94 -14.83
N PRO A 271 -21.41 -2.82 -15.79
CA PRO A 271 -20.15 -2.11 -15.55
C PRO A 271 -20.37 -0.60 -15.45
N SER A 272 -19.57 0.04 -14.59
CA SER A 272 -19.46 1.49 -14.47
C SER A 272 -18.27 1.99 -15.32
N ARG A 273 -17.65 3.10 -14.92
CA ARG A 273 -16.53 3.77 -15.63
C ARG A 273 -15.37 2.80 -15.91
N LYS A 274 -14.93 2.73 -17.16
CA LYS A 274 -13.85 1.85 -17.67
C LYS A 274 -14.05 0.35 -17.34
N GLY A 275 -15.28 -0.11 -17.14
CA GLY A 275 -15.59 -1.52 -16.90
C GLY A 275 -15.47 -1.98 -15.45
N PHE A 276 -15.15 -1.09 -14.52
CA PHE A 276 -15.11 -1.40 -13.10
C PHE A 276 -16.52 -1.48 -12.50
N PRO A 277 -16.72 -2.25 -11.41
CA PRO A 277 -18.00 -2.27 -10.72
C PRO A 277 -18.31 -0.92 -10.07
N GLY A 278 -19.59 -0.59 -9.95
CA GLY A 278 -20.04 0.67 -9.33
C GLY A 278 -19.62 0.82 -7.86
N TYR A 279 -19.36 -0.27 -7.18
CA TYR A 279 -18.93 -0.30 -5.77
C TYR A 279 -17.40 -0.30 -5.57
N LEU A 280 -16.59 -0.05 -6.62
CA LEU A 280 -15.12 0.00 -6.49
C LEU A 280 -14.68 1.00 -5.41
N TYR A 281 -15.33 2.17 -5.34
CA TYR A 281 -15.04 3.17 -4.30
C TYR A 281 -15.23 2.61 -2.89
N SER A 282 -16.36 1.96 -2.64
CA SER A 282 -16.69 1.40 -1.33
C SER A 282 -15.72 0.31 -0.92
N GLU A 283 -15.30 -0.56 -1.85
CA GLU A 283 -14.34 -1.63 -1.56
C GLU A 283 -12.94 -1.07 -1.25
N LEU A 284 -12.47 -0.08 -2.02
CA LEU A 284 -11.22 0.61 -1.71
C LEU A 284 -11.30 1.33 -0.35
N ALA A 285 -12.43 1.98 -0.07
CA ALA A 285 -12.64 2.67 1.20
C ALA A 285 -12.62 1.70 2.38
N THR A 286 -13.24 0.51 2.27
CA THR A 286 -13.21 -0.51 3.34
C THR A 286 -11.80 -0.98 3.67
N ILE A 287 -10.88 -0.95 2.72
CA ILE A 287 -9.47 -1.28 2.93
C ILE A 287 -8.73 -0.09 3.56
N TYR A 288 -8.81 1.08 2.93
CA TYR A 288 -8.02 2.23 3.35
C TYR A 288 -8.47 2.83 4.70
N GLU A 289 -9.77 2.78 5.01
CA GLU A 289 -10.32 3.27 6.27
C GLU A 289 -9.96 2.40 7.50
N ARG A 290 -9.27 1.29 7.30
CA ARG A 290 -8.68 0.48 8.39
C ARG A 290 -7.40 1.09 8.97
N ALA A 291 -6.82 2.10 8.32
CA ALA A 291 -5.73 2.90 8.89
C ALA A 291 -6.25 3.83 9.99
N GLY A 292 -5.48 4.02 11.04
CA GLY A 292 -5.81 4.98 12.09
C GLY A 292 -5.11 4.72 13.42
N ILE A 293 -5.38 5.62 14.36
CA ILE A 293 -5.03 5.54 15.77
C ILE A 293 -6.35 5.53 16.54
N VAL A 294 -6.43 4.70 17.57
CA VAL A 294 -7.63 4.57 18.42
C VAL A 294 -7.32 5.08 19.81
N GLU A 295 -8.19 5.93 20.36
CA GLU A 295 -8.07 6.50 21.71
C GLU A 295 -7.91 5.40 22.76
N GLY A 296 -6.93 5.56 23.64
CA GLY A 296 -6.63 4.62 24.70
C GLY A 296 -5.85 3.37 24.29
N VAL A 297 -5.40 3.31 23.02
CA VAL A 297 -4.55 2.22 22.50
C VAL A 297 -3.22 2.80 22.03
N ASN A 298 -2.10 2.21 22.47
CA ASN A 298 -0.77 2.72 22.12
C ASN A 298 -0.34 2.42 20.67
N GLY A 299 -1.04 1.56 19.95
CA GLY A 299 -0.69 1.14 18.60
C GLY A 299 -1.34 1.97 17.50
N SER A 300 -0.84 1.83 16.28
CA SER A 300 -1.38 2.47 15.08
C SER A 300 -1.28 1.57 13.86
N VAL A 301 -2.22 1.72 12.91
CA VAL A 301 -2.13 1.15 11.58
C VAL A 301 -1.94 2.28 10.57
N THR A 302 -0.78 2.30 9.91
CA THR A 302 -0.43 3.25 8.85
C THR A 302 -0.39 2.50 7.54
N GLN A 303 -0.92 3.05 6.45
CA GLN A 303 -0.97 2.38 5.15
C GLN A 303 -0.23 3.15 4.07
N ILE A 304 0.57 2.43 3.28
CA ILE A 304 1.10 2.87 1.99
C ILE A 304 0.54 1.93 0.90
N PRO A 305 -0.63 2.25 0.34
CA PRO A 305 -1.09 1.55 -0.85
C PRO A 305 -0.31 2.01 -2.07
N ILE A 306 0.21 1.07 -2.85
CA ILE A 306 0.92 1.33 -4.09
C ILE A 306 0.02 0.89 -5.24
N LEU A 307 -0.14 1.74 -6.24
CA LEU A 307 -0.90 1.44 -7.45
C LEU A 307 -0.14 1.86 -8.71
N THR A 308 -0.36 1.12 -9.79
CA THR A 308 0.14 1.48 -11.12
C THR A 308 -0.96 2.14 -11.94
N MET A 309 -0.67 3.33 -12.47
CA MET A 309 -1.61 4.08 -13.31
C MET A 309 -1.53 3.54 -14.75
N PRO A 310 -2.61 2.99 -15.33
CA PRO A 310 -2.63 2.62 -16.73
C PRO A 310 -2.36 3.84 -17.63
N ASN A 311 -1.35 3.77 -18.49
CA ASN A 311 -0.89 4.87 -19.36
C ASN A 311 -0.47 6.16 -18.61
N ASP A 312 0.00 6.05 -17.38
CA ASP A 312 0.35 7.16 -16.50
C ASP A 312 -0.83 8.15 -16.28
N ASP A 313 -2.08 7.67 -16.48
CA ASP A 313 -3.30 8.48 -16.39
C ASP A 313 -3.80 8.57 -14.94
N ILE A 314 -3.48 9.67 -14.27
CA ILE A 314 -3.93 9.95 -12.89
C ILE A 314 -5.46 10.11 -12.80
N THR A 315 -6.15 10.33 -13.92
CA THR A 315 -7.62 10.42 -13.98
C THR A 315 -8.29 9.06 -14.16
N HIS A 316 -7.51 7.98 -14.26
CA HIS A 316 -8.05 6.62 -14.29
C HIS A 316 -8.83 6.32 -13.01
N PRO A 317 -9.93 5.51 -13.03
CA PRO A 317 -10.75 5.25 -11.86
C PRO A 317 -9.98 4.85 -10.59
N ILE A 318 -8.92 4.07 -10.72
CA ILE A 318 -8.18 3.56 -9.56
C ILE A 318 -7.42 4.68 -8.81
N PRO A 319 -6.50 5.46 -9.44
CA PRO A 319 -5.86 6.58 -8.76
C PRO A 319 -6.85 7.69 -8.40
N ASP A 320 -7.84 7.95 -9.25
CA ASP A 320 -8.86 8.97 -9.00
C ASP A 320 -9.65 8.69 -7.72
N LEU A 321 -10.22 7.48 -7.59
CA LEU A 321 -10.96 7.06 -6.41
C LEU A 321 -10.08 6.93 -5.17
N THR A 322 -8.87 6.37 -5.31
CA THR A 322 -7.90 6.28 -4.21
C THR A 322 -7.61 7.67 -3.65
N GLY A 323 -7.35 8.62 -4.50
CA GLY A 323 -7.04 9.97 -4.06
C GLY A 323 -8.22 10.73 -3.43
N TYR A 324 -9.48 10.31 -3.62
CA TYR A 324 -10.62 10.85 -2.86
C TYR A 324 -10.71 10.26 -1.45
N ILE A 325 -10.18 9.06 -1.24
CA ILE A 325 -10.24 8.37 0.06
C ILE A 325 -9.06 8.75 0.94
N THR A 326 -7.91 9.06 0.32
CA THR A 326 -6.64 9.31 1.01
C THR A 326 -6.36 10.80 1.22
N GLU A 327 -5.46 11.12 2.15
CA GLU A 327 -5.17 12.48 2.61
C GLU A 327 -4.03 13.17 1.83
N GLY A 328 -3.53 12.53 0.80
CA GLY A 328 -2.44 12.97 -0.06
C GLY A 328 -2.01 11.83 -0.96
N GLN A 329 -0.98 12.03 -1.75
CA GLN A 329 -0.39 11.00 -2.61
C GLN A 329 1.07 11.30 -2.90
N ILE A 330 1.84 10.25 -3.17
CA ILE A 330 3.18 10.33 -3.76
C ILE A 330 3.02 9.94 -5.22
N VAL A 331 3.49 10.79 -6.14
CA VAL A 331 3.42 10.52 -7.59
C VAL A 331 4.82 10.25 -8.10
N LEU A 332 5.04 9.10 -8.73
CA LEU A 332 6.28 8.79 -9.43
C LEU A 332 6.19 9.31 -10.87
N ASP A 333 7.28 9.91 -11.33
CA ASP A 333 7.38 10.57 -12.61
C ASP A 333 8.34 9.85 -13.54
N ARG A 334 7.95 9.74 -14.81
CA ARG A 334 8.71 9.02 -15.82
C ARG A 334 9.90 9.82 -16.34
N ASP A 335 9.79 11.13 -16.40
CA ASP A 335 10.86 12.01 -16.90
C ASP A 335 11.99 12.07 -15.87
N LEU A 336 11.68 12.16 -14.57
CA LEU A 336 12.67 12.05 -13.50
C LEU A 336 13.38 10.68 -13.52
N ASN A 337 12.63 9.60 -13.72
CA ASN A 337 13.21 8.27 -13.88
C ASN A 337 14.12 8.17 -15.10
N GLY A 338 13.73 8.79 -16.22
CA GLY A 338 14.55 8.89 -17.44
C GLY A 338 15.85 9.67 -17.22
N GLN A 339 15.87 10.62 -16.29
CA GLN A 339 17.05 11.37 -15.85
C GLN A 339 17.89 10.62 -14.79
N SER A 340 17.55 9.36 -14.49
CA SER A 340 18.21 8.55 -13.46
C SER A 340 18.10 9.12 -12.04
N ILE A 341 17.05 9.90 -11.77
CA ILE A 341 16.73 10.37 -10.42
C ILE A 341 15.93 9.29 -9.70
N TYR A 342 16.42 8.84 -8.55
CA TYR A 342 15.75 7.85 -7.71
C TYR A 342 15.66 8.35 -6.25
N PRO A 343 14.53 8.16 -5.55
CA PRO A 343 13.23 7.78 -6.14
C PRO A 343 12.68 8.90 -7.04
N PRO A 344 12.03 8.58 -8.16
CA PRO A 344 11.57 9.59 -9.12
C PRO A 344 10.25 10.25 -8.66
N ILE A 345 10.28 10.89 -7.50
CA ILE A 345 9.10 11.50 -6.87
C ILE A 345 8.88 12.91 -7.43
N ALA A 346 7.77 13.10 -8.13
CA ALA A 346 7.31 14.41 -8.57
C ALA A 346 6.67 15.18 -7.43
N VAL A 347 7.35 16.20 -6.93
CA VAL A 347 6.93 16.95 -5.73
C VAL A 347 5.63 17.72 -5.95
N LEU A 348 5.53 18.46 -7.04
CA LEU A 348 4.36 19.33 -7.29
C LEU A 348 3.06 18.53 -7.44
N PRO A 349 2.96 17.48 -8.28
CA PRO A 349 1.77 16.63 -8.34
C PRO A 349 1.49 15.88 -7.05
N SER A 350 2.52 15.59 -6.25
CA SER A 350 2.37 14.94 -4.95
C SER A 350 1.74 15.86 -3.90
N LEU A 351 2.09 17.15 -3.92
CA LEU A 351 1.55 18.16 -3.00
C LEU A 351 0.19 18.70 -3.44
N SER A 352 -0.09 18.76 -4.76
CA SER A 352 -1.34 19.31 -5.27
C SER A 352 -1.73 18.73 -6.63
N ARG A 353 -2.99 18.34 -6.78
CA ARG A 353 -3.57 17.90 -8.06
C ARG A 353 -3.85 19.04 -9.05
N LEU A 354 -3.73 20.29 -8.63
CA LEU A 354 -4.18 21.46 -9.39
C LEU A 354 -3.05 22.17 -10.14
N MET A 355 -1.80 21.74 -9.99
CA MET A 355 -0.67 22.36 -10.67
C MET A 355 -0.57 21.80 -12.10
N LYS A 356 -0.83 22.66 -13.08
CA LYS A 356 -0.62 22.41 -14.50
C LYS A 356 0.57 23.21 -15.01
N ASP A 357 1.18 22.63 -16.04
CA ASP A 357 2.39 23.01 -16.76
C ASP A 357 2.63 24.51 -16.95
N GLY A 358 3.90 24.85 -16.80
CA GLY A 358 4.41 26.17 -16.75
C GLY A 358 4.81 26.79 -18.11
N ILE A 359 5.30 27.96 -18.04
CA ILE A 359 5.70 28.91 -19.08
C ILE A 359 7.03 28.47 -19.74
N GLY A 360 7.18 28.64 -21.03
CA GLY A 360 8.41 28.28 -21.79
C GLY A 360 9.66 29.08 -21.38
N GLU A 361 10.84 28.47 -21.53
CA GLU A 361 12.13 28.98 -21.03
C GLU A 361 12.61 30.31 -21.66
N ASP A 362 12.08 30.72 -22.80
CA ASP A 362 12.61 31.83 -23.58
C ASP A 362 12.21 33.25 -23.11
N GLU A 363 11.29 33.36 -22.10
CA GLU A 363 10.78 34.63 -21.56
C GLU A 363 11.11 34.85 -20.08
N LEU A 364 12.08 34.11 -19.52
CA LEU A 364 12.37 34.11 -18.10
C LEU A 364 13.22 35.30 -17.63
N SER A 365 12.82 35.91 -16.51
CA SER A 365 13.63 36.91 -15.83
C SER A 365 14.87 36.27 -15.17
N ASP A 366 15.85 37.10 -14.77
CA ASP A 366 17.05 36.58 -14.07
C ASP A 366 16.71 35.88 -12.73
N THR A 367 15.61 36.25 -12.10
CA THR A 367 15.09 35.56 -10.92
C THR A 367 14.53 34.18 -11.29
N ASP A 368 13.76 34.09 -12.38
CA ASP A 368 13.23 32.81 -12.85
C ASP A 368 14.33 31.82 -13.23
N LYS A 369 15.44 32.31 -13.80
CA LYS A 369 16.61 31.46 -14.10
C LYS A 369 17.23 30.88 -12.82
N LYS A 370 17.27 31.65 -11.71
CA LYS A 370 17.72 31.14 -10.41
C LYS A 370 16.78 30.07 -9.87
N TYR A 371 15.47 30.25 -10.04
CA TYR A 371 14.50 29.21 -9.67
C TYR A 371 14.68 27.92 -10.50
N LEU A 372 15.03 28.01 -11.78
CA LEU A 372 15.35 26.83 -12.59
C LEU A 372 16.63 26.11 -12.12
N VAL A 373 17.67 26.88 -11.77
CA VAL A 373 18.91 26.32 -11.22
C VAL A 373 18.60 25.61 -9.89
N PHE A 374 17.85 26.27 -9.01
CA PHE A 374 17.38 25.69 -7.74
C PHE A 374 16.58 24.41 -7.99
N GLY A 375 15.63 24.43 -8.93
CA GLY A 375 14.77 23.25 -9.24
C GLY A 375 15.59 22.05 -9.68
N ARG A 376 16.55 22.22 -10.58
CA ARG A 376 17.43 21.13 -11.02
C ARG A 376 18.31 20.59 -9.89
N ALA A 377 18.91 21.47 -9.08
CA ALA A 377 19.69 21.07 -7.93
C ALA A 377 18.84 20.36 -6.88
N PHE A 378 17.61 20.81 -6.68
CA PHE A 378 16.65 20.20 -5.78
C PHE A 378 16.29 18.79 -6.24
N GLU A 379 15.97 18.57 -7.52
CA GLU A 379 15.67 17.25 -8.07
C GLU A 379 16.87 16.29 -7.92
N GLN A 380 18.08 16.75 -8.17
CA GLN A 380 19.26 15.90 -8.10
C GLN A 380 19.72 15.61 -6.67
N MET A 381 19.67 16.57 -5.75
CA MET A 381 20.29 16.46 -4.44
C MET A 381 19.30 16.15 -3.32
N PHE A 382 18.10 16.72 -3.39
CA PHE A 382 17.06 16.49 -2.37
C PHE A 382 16.20 15.27 -2.70
N ILE A 383 15.66 15.21 -3.92
CA ILE A 383 14.87 14.08 -4.38
C ILE A 383 15.78 12.88 -4.67
N GLY A 384 16.84 13.10 -5.45
CA GLY A 384 17.80 12.06 -5.80
C GLY A 384 18.54 11.52 -4.59
N GLN A 385 18.45 10.20 -4.38
CA GLN A 385 19.25 9.45 -3.41
C GLN A 385 19.42 8.02 -3.89
N SER A 386 20.37 7.28 -3.33
CA SER A 386 20.57 5.87 -3.66
C SER A 386 19.48 4.99 -3.03
N VAL A 387 19.19 3.85 -3.63
CA VAL A 387 18.31 2.79 -3.08
C VAL A 387 18.73 2.37 -1.66
N ASN A 388 20.02 2.53 -1.34
CA ASN A 388 20.58 2.16 -0.05
C ASN A 388 20.74 3.34 0.92
N ASP A 389 20.47 4.56 0.48
CA ASP A 389 20.57 5.73 1.35
C ASP A 389 19.42 5.75 2.36
N ASN A 390 19.79 5.94 3.61
CA ASN A 390 18.86 6.10 4.73
C ASN A 390 19.17 7.43 5.43
N ARG A 391 18.60 8.52 4.90
CA ARG A 391 18.85 9.87 5.39
C ARG A 391 18.11 10.12 6.70
N THR A 392 18.78 10.73 7.65
CA THR A 392 18.14 11.24 8.85
C THR A 392 17.34 12.51 8.52
N ILE A 393 16.48 12.94 9.43
CA ILE A 393 15.78 14.23 9.27
C ILE A 393 16.78 15.40 9.26
N PHE A 394 17.90 15.28 9.99
CA PHE A 394 18.95 16.29 10.00
C PHE A 394 19.68 16.34 8.65
N ASP A 395 20.01 15.21 8.06
CA ASP A 395 20.59 15.14 6.69
C ASP A 395 19.64 15.81 5.69
N THR A 396 18.35 15.51 5.77
CA THR A 396 17.31 16.09 4.91
C THR A 396 17.20 17.61 5.09
N LEU A 397 17.22 18.09 6.32
CA LEU A 397 17.19 19.54 6.62
C LEU A 397 18.46 20.25 6.16
N ASP A 398 19.64 19.65 6.36
CA ASP A 398 20.91 20.22 5.93
C ASP A 398 20.99 20.34 4.41
N ILE A 399 20.55 19.32 3.67
CA ILE A 399 20.43 19.38 2.21
C ILE A 399 19.45 20.50 1.80
N GLY A 400 18.30 20.58 2.46
CA GLY A 400 17.30 21.61 2.21
C GLY A 400 17.84 23.02 2.43
N TRP A 401 18.53 23.29 3.54
CA TRP A 401 19.12 24.59 3.84
C TRP A 401 20.26 24.97 2.88
N ASN A 402 21.08 24.01 2.48
CA ASN A 402 22.11 24.23 1.48
C ASN A 402 21.52 24.60 0.12
N LEU A 403 20.43 23.98 -0.28
CA LEU A 403 19.70 24.31 -1.52
C LEU A 403 19.04 25.69 -1.43
N LEU A 404 18.38 26.02 -0.31
CA LEU A 404 17.77 27.34 -0.08
C LEU A 404 18.81 28.46 -0.13
N GLY A 405 20.09 28.17 0.19
CA GLY A 405 21.20 29.09 0.06
C GLY A 405 21.49 29.53 -1.39
N LEU A 406 21.05 28.75 -2.39
CA LEU A 406 21.15 29.14 -3.82
C LEU A 406 20.21 30.28 -4.20
N MET A 407 19.14 30.47 -3.41
CA MET A 407 18.17 31.54 -3.61
C MET A 407 18.55 32.79 -2.83
N PRO A 408 18.30 33.99 -3.38
CA PRO A 408 18.49 35.21 -2.62
C PRO A 408 17.63 35.21 -1.36
N ARG A 409 18.19 35.62 -0.22
CA ARG A 409 17.46 35.69 1.06
C ARG A 409 16.11 36.41 0.95
N GLY A 410 16.04 37.47 0.13
CA GLY A 410 14.83 38.27 -0.06
C GLY A 410 13.69 37.52 -0.76
N GLU A 411 13.99 36.44 -1.47
CA GLU A 411 12.99 35.60 -2.13
C GLU A 411 12.38 34.55 -1.18
N LEU A 412 12.95 34.39 0.02
CA LEU A 412 12.51 33.42 1.04
C LEU A 412 11.52 34.07 2.04
N ASP A 413 10.60 34.87 1.55
CA ASP A 413 9.65 35.68 2.33
C ASP A 413 8.63 34.86 3.15
N ARG A 414 8.45 33.58 2.81
CA ARG A 414 7.56 32.64 3.53
C ARG A 414 8.21 32.03 4.77
N ILE A 415 9.52 32.17 4.94
CA ILE A 415 10.26 31.62 6.08
C ILE A 415 10.41 32.72 7.14
N ASP A 416 10.12 32.38 8.41
CA ASP A 416 10.29 33.33 9.53
C ASP A 416 11.73 33.86 9.56
N THR A 417 11.87 35.18 9.74
CA THR A 417 13.17 35.87 9.73
C THR A 417 14.13 35.30 10.76
N LYS A 418 13.64 34.91 11.96
CA LYS A 418 14.46 34.28 12.98
C LYS A 418 15.05 32.95 12.56
N VAL A 419 14.29 32.19 11.82
CA VAL A 419 14.73 30.90 11.26
C VAL A 419 15.77 31.13 10.18
N LEU A 420 15.53 32.10 9.29
CA LEU A 420 16.53 32.54 8.29
C LEU A 420 17.83 33.05 8.96
N ASP A 421 17.75 33.84 10.03
CA ASP A 421 18.92 34.34 10.75
C ASP A 421 19.76 33.19 11.34
N GLN A 422 19.11 32.10 11.72
CA GLN A 422 19.76 30.94 12.33
C GLN A 422 20.38 29.99 11.33
N TYR A 423 19.69 29.70 10.22
CA TYR A 423 20.02 28.57 9.33
C TYR A 423 20.44 28.98 7.91
N TYR A 424 19.98 30.14 7.42
CA TYR A 424 20.31 30.55 6.07
C TYR A 424 21.78 30.91 5.91
N LYS A 425 22.43 30.26 4.94
CA LYS A 425 23.79 30.58 4.49
C LYS A 425 23.77 30.65 2.97
N PRO A 426 24.28 31.73 2.34
CA PRO A 426 24.36 31.81 0.89
C PRO A 426 25.30 30.73 0.37
N THR A 427 24.85 30.05 -0.69
CA THR A 427 25.58 28.98 -1.36
C THR A 427 25.57 29.20 -2.88
N MET A 428 26.44 28.51 -3.59
CA MET A 428 26.51 28.50 -5.06
C MET A 428 26.84 27.09 -5.56
N LEU A 429 26.60 26.83 -6.84
CA LEU A 429 27.07 25.60 -7.47
C LEU A 429 28.48 25.84 -8.01
N ASP A 430 29.39 24.91 -7.74
CA ASP A 430 30.73 24.91 -8.34
C ASP A 430 30.72 24.38 -9.79
N ALA A 431 31.88 24.30 -10.41
CA ALA A 431 32.04 23.80 -11.79
C ALA A 431 31.62 22.31 -11.96
N ASN A 432 31.54 21.55 -10.88
CA ASN A 432 31.10 20.15 -10.87
C ASN A 432 29.61 20.01 -10.60
N GLY A 433 28.94 21.12 -10.22
CA GLY A 433 27.55 21.15 -9.80
C GLY A 433 27.34 20.88 -8.32
N ASP A 434 28.41 20.84 -7.50
CA ASP A 434 28.32 20.65 -6.05
C ASP A 434 27.99 21.98 -5.36
N ILE A 435 27.19 21.91 -4.29
CA ILE A 435 26.86 23.10 -3.47
C ILE A 435 28.04 23.47 -2.59
N VAL A 436 28.53 24.68 -2.75
CA VAL A 436 29.62 25.25 -1.97
C VAL A 436 29.18 26.59 -1.35
N PRO A 437 29.78 27.04 -0.23
CA PRO A 437 29.50 28.36 0.31
C PRO A 437 29.79 29.46 -0.74
N ALA A 438 28.87 30.42 -0.88
CA ALA A 438 29.10 31.55 -1.77
C ALA A 438 30.28 32.38 -1.27
N THR A 439 31.21 32.74 -2.18
CA THR A 439 32.31 33.68 -1.86
C THR A 439 31.77 35.11 -1.79
N VAL A 440 32.22 35.87 -0.85
CA VAL A 440 31.73 37.23 -0.53
C VAL A 440 31.94 38.27 -1.67
N GLU A 441 32.34 37.83 -2.84
CA GLU A 441 32.66 38.69 -4.00
C GLU A 441 31.65 38.64 -5.15
N ASP A 442 30.53 37.89 -5.03
CA ASP A 442 29.50 37.79 -6.10
C ASP A 442 28.09 38.21 -5.63
#